data_60da90b5935d4bcdd46be39b6271a9d1
#
_entry.id   60da90b5935d4bcdd46be39b6271a9d1
#
_cell.length_a   1.000
_cell.length_b   1.000
_cell.length_c   1.000
_cell.angle_alpha   90.00
_cell.angle_beta   90.00
_cell.angle_gamma   90.00
#
_symmetry.space_group_name_H-M   'P 1'
#
loop_
_entity.id
_entity.type
_entity.pdbx_description
1 polymer ?
#
loop_
_entity_poly.entity_id
_entity_poly.type
_entity_poly.pdbx_seq_one_letter_code
_entity_poly.pdbx_strand_id
1 'polypeptide(L)'
;MSADDEHQIGYQALPRGVPVHASDGALVGSVYRVLDNAREHIFDGIVVDTGSGRVFVDAPEVARITRSRVTLTIDAAEAAELPPPTRPQRTGHGWRRMFGRS
;
A
#
# COMPACT_ATOMS: atom_id res chain seq x y z
N MET A 1 -14.75 -9.09 -17.37
CA MET A 1 -14.41 -9.35 -17.05
C MET A 1 -13.62 -9.77 -17.18
N SER A 2 -13.28 -9.54 -17.02
CA SER A 2 -12.53 -10.20 -17.52
C SER A 2 -11.45 -10.66 -16.73
N ALA A 3 -10.88 -11.71 -17.04
CA ALA A 3 -9.80 -12.26 -16.31
C ALA A 3 -8.66 -11.32 -16.27
N ASP A 4 -8.56 -10.46 -17.19
CA ASP A 4 -7.48 -9.53 -17.24
C ASP A 4 -7.49 -8.60 -16.06
N ASP A 5 -8.64 -8.26 -15.57
CA ASP A 5 -8.69 -7.33 -14.47
C ASP A 5 -8.21 -7.98 -13.20
N GLU A 6 -8.28 -9.29 -13.13
CA GLU A 6 -7.87 -9.97 -11.93
C GLU A 6 -6.45 -10.49 -12.03
N HIS A 7 -5.81 -10.28 -13.16
CA HIS A 7 -4.47 -10.77 -13.32
C HIS A 7 -3.51 -9.91 -12.50
N GLN A 8 -2.64 -10.53 -11.74
CA GLN A 8 -1.72 -9.79 -10.92
C GLN A 8 -0.70 -9.07 -11.79
N ILE A 9 -0.43 -7.83 -11.51
CA ILE A 9 0.53 -7.06 -12.27
C ILE A 9 1.61 -6.57 -11.33
N GLY A 10 2.69 -6.10 -11.88
CA GLY A 10 3.76 -5.57 -11.07
C GLY A 10 3.42 -4.19 -10.58
N TYR A 11 4.05 -3.76 -9.50
CA TYR A 11 3.77 -2.47 -8.91
C TYR A 11 4.06 -1.33 -9.87
N GLN A 12 4.98 -1.55 -10.80
CA GLN A 12 5.31 -0.50 -11.74
C GLN A 12 4.19 -0.21 -12.73
N ALA A 13 3.28 -1.13 -12.89
CA ALA A 13 2.16 -0.95 -13.80
C ALA A 13 0.90 -0.51 -13.08
N LEU A 14 0.97 -0.28 -11.78
CA LEU A 14 -0.19 0.06 -10.99
C LEU A 14 -0.60 1.52 -11.22
N PRO A 15 -1.79 1.76 -11.73
CA PRO A 15 -2.20 3.15 -11.97
C PRO A 15 -2.69 3.83 -10.71
N ARG A 16 -2.71 5.14 -10.74
CA ARG A 16 -3.24 5.89 -9.62
C ARG A 16 -4.74 5.74 -9.64
N GLY A 17 -5.34 5.85 -8.49
CA GLY A 17 -6.79 5.81 -8.40
C GLY A 17 -7.39 4.44 -8.25
N VAL A 18 -6.57 3.41 -8.31
CA VAL A 18 -7.09 2.06 -8.17
C VAL A 18 -7.52 1.85 -6.73
N PRO A 19 -8.66 1.25 -6.48
CA PRO A 19 -9.14 1.03 -5.11
C PRO A 19 -8.25 0.09 -4.34
N VAL A 20 -8.09 0.34 -3.05
CA VAL A 20 -7.28 -0.47 -2.16
C VAL A 20 -8.22 -1.08 -1.13
N HIS A 21 -8.21 -2.41 -1.03
CA HIS A 21 -9.07 -3.11 -0.09
C HIS A 21 -8.25 -3.83 0.97
N ALA A 22 -8.77 -3.87 2.17
CA ALA A 22 -8.14 -4.60 3.26
C ALA A 22 -8.37 -6.10 3.03
N SER A 23 -7.73 -6.91 3.83
CA SER A 23 -7.83 -8.36 3.67
C SER A 23 -9.26 -8.87 3.87
N ASP A 24 -10.06 -8.15 4.62
CA ASP A 24 -11.44 -8.55 4.86
C ASP A 24 -12.38 -7.96 3.80
N GLY A 25 -11.84 -7.31 2.79
CA GLY A 25 -12.66 -6.77 1.71
C GLY A 25 -13.10 -5.32 1.89
N ALA A 26 -12.82 -4.73 3.03
CA ALA A 26 -13.25 -3.36 3.27
C ALA A 26 -12.44 -2.39 2.43
N LEU A 27 -13.08 -1.37 1.91
CA LEU A 27 -12.37 -0.38 1.11
C LEU A 27 -11.55 0.51 2.01
N VAL A 28 -10.28 0.63 1.76
CA VAL A 28 -9.39 1.48 2.53
C VAL A 28 -9.28 2.86 1.86
N GLY A 29 -9.14 2.87 0.57
CA GLY A 29 -8.97 4.12 -0.15
C GLY A 29 -8.56 3.84 -1.57
N SER A 30 -7.77 4.73 -2.16
CA SER A 30 -7.31 4.53 -3.53
C SER A 30 -5.82 4.84 -3.62
N VAL A 31 -5.16 4.27 -4.59
CA VAL A 31 -3.73 4.47 -4.76
C VAL A 31 -3.43 5.91 -5.14
N TYR A 32 -2.57 6.57 -4.36
CA TYR A 32 -2.15 7.92 -4.66
C TYR A 32 -0.84 7.85 -5.43
N ARG A 33 0.08 7.01 -4.98
CA ARG A 33 1.30 6.80 -5.72
C ARG A 33 2.05 5.61 -5.21
N VAL A 34 2.92 5.08 -6.03
CA VAL A 34 3.76 3.95 -5.68
C VAL A 34 5.13 4.49 -5.31
N LEU A 35 5.70 3.99 -4.22
CA LEU A 35 7.04 4.39 -3.81
C LEU A 35 7.98 3.24 -4.08
N ASP A 36 9.01 3.49 -4.86
CA ASP A 36 9.96 2.44 -5.15
C ASP A 36 11.34 3.06 -5.37
N ASN A 37 12.34 2.22 -5.37
CA ASN A 37 13.68 2.63 -5.64
C ASN A 37 14.02 2.09 -7.03
N ALA A 38 13.89 2.92 -8.02
CA ALA A 38 14.08 2.49 -9.39
C ALA A 38 15.46 1.93 -9.65
N ARG A 39 16.47 2.48 -9.02
CA ARG A 39 17.77 2.05 -9.24
C ARG A 39 17.94 0.65 -8.78
N GLU A 40 17.34 0.22 -7.70
CA GLU A 40 17.50 -1.09 -7.19
C GLU A 40 16.31 -1.96 -7.44
N HIS A 41 15.32 -1.46 -8.11
CA HIS A 41 14.10 -2.20 -8.43
C HIS A 41 13.43 -2.73 -7.16
N ILE A 42 13.45 -1.92 -6.13
CA ILE A 42 12.81 -2.30 -4.88
C ILE A 42 11.52 -1.56 -4.69
N PHE A 43 10.47 -2.30 -4.37
CA PHE A 43 9.16 -1.74 -4.13
C PHE A 43 9.08 -1.42 -2.65
N ASP A 44 8.98 -0.17 -2.29
CA ASP A 44 8.90 0.24 -0.90
C ASP A 44 7.48 0.18 -0.35
N GLY A 45 6.51 0.46 -1.15
CA GLY A 45 5.12 0.47 -0.71
C GLY A 45 4.28 1.41 -1.53
N ILE A 46 3.10 1.71 -1.03
CA ILE A 46 2.21 2.62 -1.74
C ILE A 46 1.65 3.66 -0.77
N VAL A 47 1.31 4.80 -1.30
CA VAL A 47 0.61 5.82 -0.55
C VAL A 47 -0.84 5.71 -0.95
N VAL A 48 -1.73 5.59 0.01
CA VAL A 48 -3.15 5.42 -0.21
C VAL A 48 -3.88 6.66 0.25
N ASP A 49 -4.79 7.15 -0.59
CA ASP A 49 -5.57 8.32 -0.27
C ASP A 49 -6.86 7.82 0.33
N THR A 50 -7.07 8.06 1.60
CA THR A 50 -8.28 7.62 2.29
C THR A 50 -9.17 8.83 2.48
N GLY A 51 -10.33 8.62 2.99
CA GLY A 51 -11.21 9.75 3.23
C GLY A 51 -10.69 10.67 4.32
N SER A 52 -9.81 10.18 5.17
CA SER A 52 -9.28 10.98 6.24
C SER A 52 -7.89 11.53 5.97
N GLY A 53 -7.32 11.22 4.86
CA GLY A 53 -5.97 11.67 4.54
C GLY A 53 -5.18 10.57 3.91
N ARG A 54 -3.90 10.81 3.71
CA ARG A 54 -3.07 9.83 3.06
C ARG A 54 -2.31 9.00 4.07
N VAL A 55 -2.14 7.73 3.76
CA VAL A 55 -1.41 6.81 4.64
C VAL A 55 -0.43 6.01 3.81
N PHE A 56 0.56 5.45 4.47
CA PHE A 56 1.57 4.66 3.79
C PHE A 56 1.39 3.18 4.12
N VAL A 57 1.45 2.34 3.08
CA VAL A 57 1.35 0.90 3.24
C VAL A 57 2.67 0.31 2.79
N ASP A 58 3.37 -0.38 3.68
CA ASP A 58 4.66 -1.00 3.36
C ASP A 58 4.46 -2.12 2.36
N ALA A 59 5.43 -2.35 1.54
CA ALA A 59 5.36 -3.39 0.52
C ALA A 59 4.94 -4.76 1.08
N PRO A 60 5.45 -5.21 2.20
CA PRO A 60 5.05 -6.52 2.71
C PRO A 60 3.58 -6.62 3.06
N GLU A 61 2.91 -5.50 3.21
CA GLU A 61 1.50 -5.50 3.52
C GLU A 61 0.62 -5.48 2.28
N VAL A 62 1.24 -5.45 1.11
CA VAL A 62 0.49 -5.48 -0.13
C VAL A 62 0.44 -6.93 -0.58
N ALA A 63 -0.73 -7.53 -0.54
CA ALA A 63 -0.89 -8.94 -0.87
C ALA A 63 -0.99 -9.17 -2.36
N ARG A 64 -1.68 -8.29 -3.05
CA ARG A 64 -1.92 -8.51 -4.46
C ARG A 64 -2.21 -7.21 -5.17
N ILE A 65 -1.72 -7.06 -6.38
CA ILE A 65 -1.96 -5.90 -7.21
C ILE A 65 -2.52 -6.34 -8.54
N THR A 66 -3.67 -5.80 -8.91
CA THR A 66 -4.20 -6.05 -10.23
C THR A 66 -4.54 -4.69 -10.82
N ARG A 67 -4.98 -4.63 -12.06
CA ARG A 67 -5.33 -3.37 -12.64
C ARG A 67 -6.54 -2.76 -12.02
N SER A 68 -7.38 -3.55 -11.38
CA SER A 68 -8.62 -3.05 -10.83
C SER A 68 -8.62 -2.88 -9.33
N ARG A 69 -7.63 -3.41 -8.64
CA ARG A 69 -7.59 -3.23 -7.19
C ARG A 69 -6.30 -3.68 -6.56
N VAL A 70 -6.03 -3.18 -5.38
CA VAL A 70 -4.92 -3.61 -4.58
C VAL A 70 -5.52 -4.24 -3.34
N THR A 71 -5.03 -5.42 -2.96
CA THR A 71 -5.52 -6.10 -1.76
C THR A 71 -4.39 -6.15 -0.76
N LEU A 72 -4.68 -5.82 0.49
CA LEU A 72 -3.68 -5.80 1.53
C LEU A 72 -3.73 -7.07 2.37
N THR A 73 -2.67 -7.31 3.13
CA THR A 73 -2.64 -8.46 4.03
C THR A 73 -3.30 -8.10 5.35
N ILE A 74 -3.49 -6.81 5.62
CA ILE A 74 -4.04 -6.36 6.90
C ILE A 74 -5.53 -6.09 6.77
N ASP A 75 -6.24 -6.16 7.86
CA ASP A 75 -7.69 -5.96 7.84
C ASP A 75 -8.02 -4.49 8.01
N ALA A 76 -9.30 -4.16 8.02
CA ALA A 76 -9.73 -2.78 8.10
C ALA A 76 -9.29 -2.11 9.39
N ALA A 77 -9.29 -2.83 10.49
CA ALA A 77 -8.91 -2.25 11.76
C ALA A 77 -7.43 -1.89 11.75
N GLU A 78 -6.61 -2.75 11.19
CA GLU A 78 -5.20 -2.49 11.11
C GLU A 78 -4.92 -1.38 10.11
N ALA A 79 -5.69 -1.34 9.04
CA ALA A 79 -5.50 -0.29 8.03
C ALA A 79 -5.81 1.08 8.61
N ALA A 80 -6.70 1.14 9.57
CA ALA A 80 -7.05 2.42 10.17
C ALA A 80 -5.89 2.99 10.98
N GLU A 81 -4.90 2.17 11.29
CA GLU A 81 -3.76 2.65 12.05
C GLU A 81 -2.51 2.87 11.24
N LEU A 82 -2.63 2.86 9.93
CA LEU A 82 -1.46 3.05 9.10
C LEU A 82 -0.90 4.46 9.29
N PRO A 83 0.41 4.60 9.19
CA PRO A 83 1.02 5.91 9.41
C PRO A 83 0.88 6.82 8.20
N PRO A 84 1.07 8.10 8.39
CA PRO A 84 1.03 9.02 7.26
C PRO A 84 2.27 8.79 6.42
N PRO A 85 2.25 9.18 5.19
CA PRO A 85 3.38 8.96 4.29
C PRO A 85 4.50 9.97 4.48
N THR A 86 5.09 9.98 5.63
CA THR A 86 6.12 10.93 5.86
C THR A 86 7.32 10.46 5.14
N ARG A 87 8.32 11.23 5.10
CA ARG A 87 9.45 10.97 4.42
C ARG A 87 10.07 9.88 4.85
N PRO A 88 10.42 9.10 4.22
CA PRO A 88 11.03 7.94 4.47
C PRO A 88 12.32 7.99 4.98
N GLN A 89 12.54 7.57 5.96
CA GLN A 89 13.72 7.62 6.42
C GLN A 89 13.93 6.23 6.52
N ARG A 90 14.55 5.59 5.74
CA ARG A 90 14.85 4.30 5.71
C ARG A 90 15.40 3.88 6.95
N THR A 91 16.24 4.57 7.56
CA THR A 91 16.85 4.18 8.74
C THR A 91 15.86 4.30 9.81
N GLY A 92 15.02 5.18 9.75
CA GLY A 92 14.05 5.38 10.73
C GLY A 92 13.02 4.34 10.77
N HIS A 93 12.90 3.59 9.71
CA HIS A 93 12.03 2.64 9.59
C HIS A 93 12.04 1.62 10.64
N GLY A 94 13.12 1.00 10.90
CA GLY A 94 13.18 0.03 11.87
C GLY A 94 12.97 0.58 13.22
N TRP A 95 13.49 1.73 13.43
CA TRP A 95 13.41 2.40 14.64
C TRP A 95 11.97 2.63 14.97
N ARG A 96 11.20 3.04 14.04
CA ARG A 96 9.87 3.32 14.24
C ARG A 96 9.14 2.10 14.63
N ARG A 97 9.48 1.02 14.12
CA ARG A 97 8.86 -0.15 14.37
C ARG A 97 9.06 -0.52 15.79
N MET A 98 10.18 -0.35 16.34
CA MET A 98 10.44 -0.65 17.64
C MET A 98 9.68 0.15 18.56
N PHE A 99 9.54 1.38 18.36
CA PHE A 99 8.81 2.19 19.20
C PHE A 99 7.38 2.03 18.99
N GLY A 100 6.99 1.87 17.90
CA GLY A 100 5.63 1.86 17.56
C GLY A 100 4.85 0.84 18.23
N ARG A 101 5.43 -0.13 18.59
CA ARG A 101 4.77 -1.08 19.07
C ARG A 101 4.83 -1.05 20.39
N SER A 102 5.57 -0.55 20.78
CA SER A 102 5.73 -0.55 22.10
C SER A 102 4.84 0.08 22.82
#